data_f2adf4c4daddf0d800dedef089db06b3
#
_entry.id   f2adf4c4daddf0d800dedef089db06b3
#
_cell.length_a   1.000
_cell.length_b   1.000
_cell.length_c   1.000
_cell.angle_alpha   90.00
_cell.angle_beta   90.00
_cell.angle_gamma   90.00
#
_symmetry.space_group_name_H-M   'P 1'
#
loop_
_entity.id
_entity.type
_entity.pdbx_description
1 polymer ?
#
loop_
_entity_poly.entity_id
_entity_poly.type
_entity_poly.pdbx_seq_one_letter_code
_entity_poly.pdbx_strand_id
1 'polypeptide(L)'
;MKSSHKLAIWLFAGLLFQTSFYFYLDRILFAPATSFQVSAVTEAHAVVDGQTHYSRHKRYMAVVKSDVVEIYATSPKALLRSIPLNNQKVSYFKWLEDRDLALMAVYADNTAKDATKVVVTQINPHSEGHQLSTTIDKLPAGSKITDVAYSTATNVIYMQVLVASGPEQYRIYRTDANQDLNRVYLTGNRIGRIGVLYDQDSLIYDNLAEGIVYVRNGDGSWRVISPYGAKYRLVGVDGKNNIYMAKVNAQGLAESVLKGKLKVGFELDRTLTTPTDIRYLTMDSAETKK
;
A
#
# COMPACT_ATOMS: atom_id res chain seq x y z
N MET A 1 3.19 -57.57 24.02
CA MET A 1 2.00 -56.74 23.76
C MET A 1 1.93 -55.38 24.50
N LYS A 2 2.44 -55.22 25.74
CA LYS A 2 2.36 -53.94 26.48
C LYS A 2 3.25 -52.78 25.93
N SER A 3 4.30 -53.05 25.16
CA SER A 3 5.22 -52.05 24.64
C SER A 3 4.69 -51.35 23.37
N SER A 4 3.97 -52.04 22.50
CA SER A 4 3.43 -51.49 21.25
C SER A 4 2.31 -50.46 21.49
N HIS A 5 1.49 -50.68 22.52
CA HIS A 5 0.46 -49.72 22.89
C HIS A 5 1.04 -48.39 23.41
N LYS A 6 2.13 -48.45 24.20
CA LYS A 6 2.80 -47.23 24.67
C LYS A 6 3.41 -46.46 23.51
N LEU A 7 4.05 -47.15 22.56
CA LEU A 7 4.61 -46.50 21.35
C LEU A 7 3.52 -45.82 20.51
N ALA A 8 2.37 -46.50 20.32
CA ALA A 8 1.23 -45.94 19.58
C ALA A 8 0.64 -44.69 20.24
N ILE A 9 0.55 -44.68 21.59
CA ILE A 9 0.07 -43.52 22.35
C ILE A 9 1.05 -42.33 22.18
N TRP A 10 2.35 -42.56 22.26
CA TRP A 10 3.33 -41.50 22.07
C TRP A 10 3.35 -40.93 20.64
N LEU A 11 3.22 -41.81 19.63
CA LEU A 11 3.08 -41.37 18.24
C LEU A 11 1.80 -40.53 18.02
N PHE A 12 0.68 -40.97 18.59
CA PHE A 12 -0.59 -40.23 18.49
C PHE A 12 -0.52 -38.87 19.22
N ALA A 13 0.09 -38.83 20.40
CA ALA A 13 0.29 -37.59 21.14
C ALA A 13 1.20 -36.62 20.40
N GLY A 14 2.28 -37.13 19.79
CA GLY A 14 3.18 -36.32 18.93
C GLY A 14 2.46 -35.75 17.71
N LEU A 15 1.64 -36.55 17.05
CA LEU A 15 0.86 -36.11 15.89
C LEU A 15 -0.19 -35.05 16.26
N LEU A 16 -0.86 -35.22 17.39
CA LEU A 16 -1.80 -34.22 17.93
C LEU A 16 -1.09 -32.91 18.28
N PHE A 17 0.05 -32.98 18.91
CA PHE A 17 0.86 -31.78 19.22
C PHE A 17 1.29 -31.07 17.95
N GLN A 18 1.81 -31.81 16.98
CA GLN A 18 2.28 -31.27 15.70
C GLN A 18 1.12 -30.62 14.90
N THR A 19 -0.04 -31.28 14.82
CA THR A 19 -1.23 -30.70 14.14
C THR A 19 -1.75 -29.44 14.86
N SER A 20 -1.79 -29.44 16.20
CA SER A 20 -2.20 -28.28 16.99
C SER A 20 -1.22 -27.13 16.83
N PHE A 21 0.08 -27.42 16.77
CA PHE A 21 1.12 -26.45 16.56
C PHE A 21 1.05 -25.82 15.17
N TYR A 22 0.88 -26.63 14.12
CA TYR A 22 0.69 -26.11 12.76
C TYR A 22 -0.61 -25.31 12.62
N PHE A 23 -1.68 -25.77 13.26
CA PHE A 23 -2.94 -25.02 13.29
C PHE A 23 -2.79 -23.68 13.98
N TYR A 24 -2.03 -23.62 15.08
CA TYR A 24 -1.70 -22.37 15.78
C TYR A 24 -0.87 -21.45 14.90
N LEU A 25 0.16 -21.96 14.22
CA LEU A 25 0.98 -21.18 13.29
C LEU A 25 0.13 -20.63 12.14
N ASP A 26 -0.67 -21.46 11.52
CA ASP A 26 -1.49 -21.08 10.35
C ASP A 26 -2.60 -20.08 10.72
N ARG A 27 -3.28 -20.30 11.85
CA ARG A 27 -4.46 -19.51 12.23
C ARG A 27 -4.17 -18.28 13.07
N ILE A 28 -3.09 -18.27 13.82
CA ILE A 28 -2.79 -17.21 14.81
C ILE A 28 -1.53 -16.44 14.43
N LEU A 29 -0.45 -17.13 14.09
CA LEU A 29 0.81 -16.48 13.78
C LEU A 29 0.92 -16.04 12.32
N PHE A 30 0.46 -16.87 11.39
CA PHE A 30 0.49 -16.62 9.95
C PHE A 30 -0.91 -16.39 9.36
N ALA A 31 -1.94 -16.25 10.21
CA ALA A 31 -3.27 -15.91 9.71
C ALA A 31 -3.14 -14.71 8.77
N PRO A 32 -3.50 -14.85 7.48
CA PRO A 32 -3.55 -13.69 6.61
C PRO A 32 -4.46 -12.69 7.31
N ALA A 33 -3.98 -11.46 7.46
CA ALA A 33 -4.77 -10.39 8.04
C ALA A 33 -6.05 -10.23 7.20
N THR A 34 -7.12 -10.89 7.60
CA THR A 34 -8.38 -11.00 6.85
C THR A 34 -9.18 -9.70 6.80
N SER A 35 -8.61 -8.63 7.31
CA SER A 35 -9.18 -7.28 7.26
C SER A 35 -8.17 -6.28 6.73
N PHE A 36 -7.77 -6.40 5.46
CA PHE A 36 -7.29 -5.25 4.73
C PHE A 36 -8.48 -4.33 4.47
N GLN A 37 -8.82 -3.52 5.43
CA GLN A 37 -9.53 -2.28 5.15
C GLN A 37 -8.48 -1.36 4.54
N VAL A 38 -8.46 -1.29 3.21
CA VAL A 38 -7.78 -0.20 2.56
C VAL A 38 -8.57 1.05 2.94
N SER A 39 -8.06 1.74 3.94
CA SER A 39 -8.47 3.11 4.18
C SER A 39 -8.36 3.85 2.85
N ALA A 40 -9.36 4.65 2.52
CA ALA A 40 -9.36 5.45 1.31
C ALA A 40 -7.96 5.94 1.02
N VAL A 41 -7.51 5.75 -0.21
CA VAL A 41 -6.34 6.48 -0.70
C VAL A 41 -6.71 7.94 -0.52
N THR A 42 -6.29 8.48 0.62
CA THR A 42 -6.24 9.92 0.78
C THR A 42 -5.33 10.37 -0.35
N GLU A 43 -5.80 11.27 -1.19
CA GLU A 43 -4.92 11.97 -2.13
C GLU A 43 -3.60 12.20 -1.43
N ALA A 44 -2.51 12.14 -2.18
CA ALA A 44 -1.23 12.65 -1.69
C ALA A 44 -1.40 14.16 -1.45
N HIS A 45 -2.24 14.48 -0.49
CA HIS A 45 -2.31 15.82 0.05
C HIS A 45 -0.94 16.08 0.66
N ALA A 46 -0.40 17.23 0.37
CA ALA A 46 0.68 17.75 1.18
C ALA A 46 0.28 17.49 2.62
N VAL A 47 1.07 16.68 3.33
CA VAL A 47 0.74 16.32 4.71
C VAL A 47 0.53 17.63 5.46
N VAL A 48 -0.69 17.85 5.91
CA VAL A 48 -1.04 19.08 6.63
C VAL A 48 -0.34 19.05 7.97
N ASP A 49 0.31 20.14 8.35
CA ASP A 49 1.00 20.26 9.64
C ASP A 49 0.06 19.85 10.77
N GLY A 50 0.52 18.92 11.62
CA GLY A 50 -0.30 18.37 12.70
C GLY A 50 -1.26 17.25 12.29
N GLN A 51 -1.14 16.70 11.09
CA GLN A 51 -1.97 15.56 10.68
C GLN A 51 -1.66 14.31 11.52
N THR A 52 -2.73 13.68 12.02
CA THR A 52 -2.64 12.49 12.88
C THR A 52 -2.96 11.23 12.09
N HIS A 53 -2.09 10.23 12.21
CA HIS A 53 -2.23 8.91 11.59
C HIS A 53 -2.23 7.82 12.65
N TYR A 54 -3.25 6.96 12.68
CA TYR A 54 -3.34 5.85 13.63
C TYR A 54 -2.89 4.53 13.00
N SER A 55 -2.17 3.71 13.79
CA SER A 55 -1.88 2.33 13.41
C SER A 55 -3.16 1.48 13.39
N ARG A 56 -3.10 0.31 12.75
CA ARG A 56 -4.25 -0.60 12.53
C ARG A 56 -5.15 -0.79 13.76
N HIS A 57 -4.56 -1.07 14.91
CA HIS A 57 -5.30 -1.29 16.16
C HIS A 57 -5.35 -0.07 17.06
N LYS A 58 -5.01 1.11 16.51
CA LYS A 58 -4.89 2.37 17.25
C LYS A 58 -3.96 2.28 18.48
N ARG A 59 -3.02 1.33 18.49
CA ARG A 59 -2.02 1.23 19.56
C ARG A 59 -0.98 2.35 19.47
N TYR A 60 -0.72 2.81 18.27
CA TYR A 60 0.22 3.90 18.00
C TYR A 60 -0.47 5.00 17.19
N MET A 61 0.06 6.18 17.37
CA MET A 61 -0.37 7.38 16.67
C MET A 61 0.87 8.14 16.22
N ALA A 62 0.91 8.56 14.99
CA ALA A 62 1.92 9.50 14.47
C ALA A 62 1.28 10.85 14.25
N VAL A 63 1.97 11.91 14.70
CA VAL A 63 1.61 13.30 14.43
C VAL A 63 2.69 13.88 13.53
N VAL A 64 2.33 14.21 12.31
CA VAL A 64 3.22 14.81 11.32
C VAL A 64 3.10 16.32 11.42
N LYS A 65 4.21 16.99 11.74
CA LYS A 65 4.36 18.44 11.81
C LYS A 65 5.34 18.91 10.74
N SER A 66 5.51 20.20 10.61
CA SER A 66 6.40 20.82 9.61
C SER A 66 7.88 20.47 9.79
N ASP A 67 8.32 20.27 11.02
CA ASP A 67 9.73 20.10 11.41
C ASP A 67 10.04 18.76 12.06
N VAL A 68 9.02 18.02 12.50
CA VAL A 68 9.17 16.79 13.28
C VAL A 68 7.99 15.83 13.04
N VAL A 69 8.27 14.53 13.07
CA VAL A 69 7.24 13.49 13.19
C VAL A 69 7.34 12.86 14.57
N GLU A 70 6.25 12.95 15.32
CA GLU A 70 6.15 12.40 16.67
C GLU A 70 5.32 11.11 16.67
N ILE A 71 5.83 10.07 17.32
CA ILE A 71 5.14 8.79 17.44
C ILE A 71 4.80 8.56 18.91
N TYR A 72 3.55 8.27 19.18
CA TYR A 72 3.00 8.06 20.50
C TYR A 72 2.43 6.65 20.64
N ALA A 73 2.56 6.07 21.83
CA ALA A 73 1.61 5.06 22.30
C ALA A 73 0.28 5.75 22.59
N THR A 74 -0.84 5.08 22.34
CA THR A 74 -2.17 5.67 22.57
C THR A 74 -2.69 5.39 23.97
N SER A 75 -2.29 4.26 24.57
CA SER A 75 -2.71 3.88 25.93
C SER A 75 -1.58 3.14 26.68
N PRO A 76 -1.00 3.75 27.74
CA PRO A 76 -1.15 5.17 28.10
C PRO A 76 -0.56 6.09 27.02
N LYS A 77 -1.08 7.30 26.91
CA LYS A 77 -0.55 8.27 25.94
C LYS A 77 0.87 8.68 26.34
N ALA A 78 1.86 8.21 25.59
CA ALA A 78 3.27 8.49 25.84
C ALA A 78 3.99 8.74 24.52
N LEU A 79 4.86 9.74 24.49
CA LEU A 79 5.76 9.95 23.36
C LEU A 79 6.79 8.82 23.35
N LEU A 80 6.83 8.05 22.27
CA LEU A 80 7.79 6.96 22.08
C LEU A 80 9.00 7.45 21.27
N ARG A 81 8.76 8.35 20.30
CA ARG A 81 9.78 8.74 19.37
C ARG A 81 9.52 10.12 18.79
N SER A 82 10.59 10.86 18.55
CA SER A 82 10.60 12.14 17.84
C SER A 82 11.62 12.06 16.70
N ILE A 83 11.16 12.28 15.47
CA ILE A 83 11.97 12.17 14.25
C ILE A 83 12.09 13.57 13.65
N PRO A 84 13.24 14.26 13.81
CA PRO A 84 13.43 15.57 13.24
C PRO A 84 13.53 15.49 11.71
N LEU A 85 12.87 16.39 11.01
CA LEU A 85 12.81 16.40 9.54
C LEU A 85 14.00 17.14 8.90
N ASN A 86 14.79 17.90 9.65
CA ASN A 86 16.03 18.57 9.18
C ASN A 86 15.82 19.35 7.87
N ASN A 87 14.82 20.21 7.83
CA ASN A 87 14.39 20.99 6.66
C ASN A 87 13.85 20.15 5.49
N GLN A 88 13.54 18.90 5.71
CA GLN A 88 12.78 18.06 4.75
C GLN A 88 11.27 18.17 5.03
N LYS A 89 10.48 17.80 4.05
CA LYS A 89 9.02 17.72 4.14
C LYS A 89 8.56 16.29 3.97
N VAL A 90 7.56 15.89 4.73
CA VAL A 90 6.91 14.59 4.54
C VAL A 90 5.97 14.70 3.35
N SER A 91 6.14 13.81 2.37
CA SER A 91 5.24 13.69 1.22
C SER A 91 4.28 12.53 1.34
N TYR A 92 4.61 11.54 2.14
CA TYR A 92 3.80 10.36 2.36
C TYR A 92 4.03 9.79 3.76
N PHE A 93 2.96 9.43 4.44
CA PHE A 93 3.00 8.72 5.72
C PHE A 93 1.84 7.75 5.79
N LYS A 94 2.12 6.47 6.03
CA LYS A 94 1.09 5.45 6.23
C LYS A 94 1.58 4.34 7.14
N TRP A 95 0.75 3.94 8.11
CA TRP A 95 0.95 2.71 8.86
C TRP A 95 0.69 1.50 7.98
N LEU A 96 1.50 0.46 8.12
CA LEU A 96 1.25 -0.83 7.46
C LEU A 96 0.01 -1.48 8.06
N GLU A 97 -0.72 -2.21 7.23
CA GLU A 97 -2.02 -2.76 7.64
C GLU A 97 -1.91 -4.07 8.41
N ASP A 98 -0.79 -4.78 8.27
CA ASP A 98 -0.54 -6.09 8.88
C ASP A 98 0.38 -6.04 10.09
N ARG A 99 1.06 -4.93 10.32
CA ARG A 99 2.04 -4.77 11.41
C ARG A 99 2.17 -3.32 11.87
N ASP A 100 2.68 -3.14 13.09
CA ASP A 100 2.90 -1.80 13.67
C ASP A 100 4.21 -1.17 13.19
N LEU A 101 4.34 -1.04 11.88
CA LEU A 101 5.39 -0.30 11.21
C LEU A 101 4.74 0.76 10.31
N ALA A 102 5.42 1.87 10.10
CA ALA A 102 4.96 2.90 9.17
C ALA A 102 5.97 3.09 8.02
N LEU A 103 5.47 3.51 6.87
CA LEU A 103 6.26 4.02 5.76
C LEU A 103 6.15 5.54 5.76
N MET A 104 7.29 6.22 5.77
CA MET A 104 7.40 7.67 5.65
C MET A 104 8.28 8.01 4.46
N ALA A 105 7.82 8.91 3.62
CA ALA A 105 8.62 9.48 2.53
C ALA A 105 8.87 10.95 2.78
N VAL A 106 10.12 11.36 2.68
CA VAL A 106 10.54 12.75 2.82
C VAL A 106 11.25 13.24 1.57
N TYR A 107 11.14 14.53 1.29
CA TYR A 107 11.82 15.23 0.21
C TYR A 107 12.30 16.60 0.70
N ALA A 108 13.32 17.16 0.05
CA ALA A 108 13.82 18.48 0.37
C ALA A 108 13.20 19.55 -0.55
N ASP A 109 13.14 20.80 -0.07
CA ASP A 109 12.70 21.93 -0.90
C ASP A 109 13.65 22.14 -2.10
N ASN A 110 13.11 22.72 -3.17
CA ASN A 110 13.79 22.92 -4.45
C ASN A 110 15.14 23.65 -4.38
N THR A 111 15.39 24.38 -3.31
CA THR A 111 16.62 25.13 -3.08
C THR A 111 17.68 24.36 -2.29
N ALA A 112 17.34 23.21 -1.72
CA ALA A 112 18.25 22.43 -0.90
C ALA A 112 19.20 21.56 -1.74
N LYS A 113 20.38 21.27 -1.21
CA LYS A 113 21.39 20.40 -1.85
C LYS A 113 20.83 19.02 -2.22
N ASP A 114 19.91 18.51 -1.44
CA ASP A 114 19.29 17.18 -1.61
C ASP A 114 17.90 17.25 -2.28
N ALA A 115 17.55 18.37 -2.92
CA ALA A 115 16.27 18.58 -3.59
C ALA A 115 15.95 17.57 -4.70
N THR A 116 16.97 16.85 -5.20
CA THR A 116 16.86 15.82 -6.24
C THR A 116 16.64 14.42 -5.69
N LYS A 117 16.43 14.28 -4.37
CA LYS A 117 16.28 13.00 -3.69
C LYS A 117 14.95 12.91 -2.95
N VAL A 118 14.42 11.71 -2.92
CA VAL A 118 13.31 11.32 -2.03
C VAL A 118 13.76 10.11 -1.22
N VAL A 119 13.58 10.18 0.08
CA VAL A 119 13.97 9.10 0.99
C VAL A 119 12.70 8.46 1.55
N VAL A 120 12.58 7.13 1.41
CA VAL A 120 11.51 6.33 1.99
C VAL A 120 12.10 5.53 3.13
N THR A 121 11.54 5.69 4.31
CA THR A 121 12.01 5.03 5.53
C THR A 121 10.89 4.23 6.17
N GLN A 122 11.20 3.01 6.57
CA GLN A 122 10.33 2.20 7.42
C GLN A 122 10.57 2.55 8.88
N ILE A 123 9.54 2.94 9.59
CA ILE A 123 9.60 3.41 10.97
C ILE A 123 9.03 2.35 11.91
N ASN A 124 9.84 1.95 12.88
CA ASN A 124 9.40 1.14 14.02
C ASN A 124 9.14 2.07 15.21
N PRO A 125 7.97 2.02 15.87
CA PRO A 125 7.69 2.84 17.06
C PRO A 125 8.68 2.66 18.21
N HIS A 126 9.24 1.47 18.38
CA HIS A 126 10.06 1.11 19.54
C HIS A 126 11.57 1.11 19.30
N SER A 127 12.01 1.25 18.06
CA SER A 127 13.43 1.10 17.75
C SER A 127 13.92 2.22 16.84
N GLU A 128 14.99 2.88 17.22
CA GLU A 128 15.73 3.82 16.36
C GLU A 128 16.77 3.12 15.49
N GLY A 129 17.14 1.88 15.82
CA GLY A 129 18.14 1.10 15.11
C GLY A 129 17.61 0.49 13.82
N HIS A 130 18.50 0.35 12.83
CA HIS A 130 18.32 -0.37 11.56
C HIS A 130 16.97 -0.14 10.85
N GLN A 131 16.66 1.14 10.59
CA GLN A 131 15.53 1.47 9.75
C GLN A 131 15.88 1.14 8.32
N LEU A 132 15.03 0.34 7.68
CA LEU A 132 15.11 0.16 6.24
C LEU A 132 14.81 1.50 5.58
N SER A 133 15.79 2.02 4.84
CA SER A 133 15.69 3.30 4.15
C SER A 133 16.14 3.13 2.71
N THR A 134 15.32 3.59 1.78
CA THR A 134 15.60 3.58 0.36
C THR A 134 15.63 5.00 -0.17
N THR A 135 16.69 5.38 -0.89
CA THR A 135 16.83 6.69 -1.50
C THR A 135 16.63 6.61 -3.00
N ILE A 136 15.67 7.36 -3.52
CA ILE A 136 15.49 7.59 -4.95
C ILE A 136 16.20 8.89 -5.30
N ASP A 137 17.26 8.80 -6.06
CA ASP A 137 18.09 9.94 -6.47
C ASP A 137 17.85 10.37 -7.93
N LYS A 138 18.54 11.44 -8.35
CA LYS A 138 18.48 11.97 -9.73
C LYS A 138 17.08 12.30 -10.21
N LEU A 139 16.23 12.72 -9.28
CA LEU A 139 14.92 13.24 -9.58
C LEU A 139 15.01 14.75 -9.88
N PRO A 140 14.09 15.33 -10.68
CA PRO A 140 13.89 16.76 -10.70
C PRO A 140 13.61 17.31 -9.30
N ALA A 141 14.16 18.45 -8.97
CA ALA A 141 13.98 19.07 -7.66
C ALA A 141 12.49 19.28 -7.34
N GLY A 142 12.07 18.96 -6.12
CA GLY A 142 10.67 19.04 -5.70
C GLY A 142 9.80 17.83 -6.09
N SER A 143 10.38 16.79 -6.70
CA SER A 143 9.68 15.52 -6.89
C SER A 143 9.33 14.89 -5.54
N LYS A 144 8.17 14.23 -5.46
CA LYS A 144 7.67 13.69 -4.19
C LYS A 144 6.90 12.39 -4.40
N ILE A 145 6.87 11.54 -3.38
CA ILE A 145 6.02 10.34 -3.37
C ILE A 145 4.56 10.76 -3.16
N THR A 146 3.69 10.21 -3.98
CA THR A 146 2.25 10.46 -3.93
C THR A 146 1.46 9.24 -3.52
N ASP A 147 1.97 8.04 -3.81
CA ASP A 147 1.34 6.79 -3.42
C ASP A 147 2.36 5.67 -3.25
N VAL A 148 2.04 4.68 -2.42
CA VAL A 148 2.85 3.49 -2.18
C VAL A 148 1.95 2.27 -2.10
N ALA A 149 2.23 1.28 -2.94
CA ALA A 149 1.62 -0.04 -2.85
C ALA A 149 2.66 -1.06 -2.38
N TYR A 150 2.30 -1.89 -1.41
CA TYR A 150 3.22 -2.87 -0.84
C TYR A 150 2.56 -4.23 -0.64
N SER A 151 3.36 -5.28 -0.70
CA SER A 151 3.00 -6.62 -0.27
C SER A 151 4.02 -7.14 0.73
N THR A 152 3.52 -7.54 1.88
CA THR A 152 4.36 -8.14 2.94
C THR A 152 4.62 -9.61 2.68
N ALA A 153 3.80 -10.29 1.89
CA ALA A 153 4.01 -11.68 1.51
C ALA A 153 5.16 -11.84 0.51
N THR A 154 5.30 -10.89 -0.43
CA THR A 154 6.38 -10.88 -1.42
C THR A 154 7.53 -9.93 -1.07
N ASN A 155 7.41 -9.15 0.02
CA ASN A 155 8.35 -8.11 0.44
C ASN A 155 8.68 -7.10 -0.66
N VAL A 156 7.66 -6.69 -1.43
CA VAL A 156 7.79 -5.75 -2.54
C VAL A 156 7.08 -4.45 -2.19
N ILE A 157 7.72 -3.33 -2.51
CA ILE A 157 7.16 -2.00 -2.37
C ILE A 157 7.26 -1.29 -3.72
N TYR A 158 6.13 -0.81 -4.23
CA TYR A 158 6.05 0.08 -5.38
C TYR A 158 5.76 1.50 -4.91
N MET A 159 6.53 2.45 -5.40
CA MET A 159 6.47 3.86 -5.02
C MET A 159 6.14 4.69 -6.24
N GLN A 160 5.07 5.47 -6.16
CA GLN A 160 4.66 6.41 -7.18
C GLN A 160 5.25 7.78 -6.88
N VAL A 161 6.08 8.28 -7.76
CA VAL A 161 6.76 9.57 -7.66
C VAL A 161 6.15 10.54 -8.65
N LEU A 162 5.56 11.63 -8.16
CA LEU A 162 5.22 12.78 -8.97
C LEU A 162 6.49 13.55 -9.30
N VAL A 163 6.79 13.68 -10.59
CA VAL A 163 7.99 14.35 -11.08
C VAL A 163 7.71 15.84 -11.26
N ALA A 164 8.48 16.69 -10.61
CA ALA A 164 8.27 18.13 -10.56
C ALA A 164 8.76 18.89 -11.84
N SER A 165 8.83 18.22 -12.99
CA SER A 165 9.28 18.84 -14.23
C SER A 165 8.20 18.80 -15.31
N GLY A 166 7.51 19.91 -15.53
CA GLY A 166 6.51 20.03 -16.60
C GLY A 166 5.12 19.50 -16.24
N PRO A 167 4.35 19.02 -17.22
CA PRO A 167 3.01 18.50 -16.97
C PRO A 167 3.06 17.29 -16.03
N GLU A 168 1.97 17.07 -15.30
CA GLU A 168 1.85 16.00 -14.30
C GLU A 168 2.29 14.65 -14.86
N GLN A 169 3.41 14.17 -14.38
CA GLN A 169 4.04 12.93 -14.80
C GLN A 169 4.44 12.11 -13.58
N TYR A 170 4.23 10.81 -13.67
CA TYR A 170 4.57 9.87 -12.63
C TYR A 170 5.67 8.92 -13.07
N ARG A 171 6.55 8.58 -12.14
CA ARG A 171 7.51 7.48 -12.27
C ARG A 171 7.24 6.47 -11.18
N ILE A 172 7.32 5.21 -11.54
CA ILE A 172 7.19 4.13 -10.57
C ILE A 172 8.57 3.56 -10.26
N TYR A 173 8.84 3.36 -9.00
CA TYR A 173 10.01 2.65 -8.50
C TYR A 173 9.58 1.44 -7.70
N ARG A 174 10.37 0.38 -7.77
CA ARG A 174 10.16 -0.87 -7.03
C ARG A 174 11.38 -1.14 -6.18
N THR A 175 11.18 -1.55 -4.96
CA THR A 175 12.19 -2.15 -4.10
C THR A 175 11.69 -3.46 -3.53
N ASP A 176 12.60 -4.38 -3.20
CA ASP A 176 12.30 -5.69 -2.65
C ASP A 176 13.03 -5.93 -1.32
N ALA A 177 13.00 -7.18 -0.84
CA ALA A 177 13.63 -7.57 0.41
C ALA A 177 15.15 -7.31 0.45
N ASN A 178 15.81 -7.33 -0.69
CA ASN A 178 17.25 -7.02 -0.82
C ASN A 178 17.53 -5.52 -0.90
N GLN A 179 16.49 -4.69 -0.86
CA GLN A 179 16.54 -3.24 -1.06
C GLN A 179 17.04 -2.83 -2.46
N ASP A 180 16.93 -3.72 -3.44
CA ASP A 180 17.25 -3.43 -4.83
C ASP A 180 16.20 -2.44 -5.39
N LEU A 181 16.65 -1.20 -5.60
CA LEU A 181 15.80 -0.14 -6.13
C LEU A 181 15.88 -0.08 -7.64
N ASN A 182 14.76 -0.31 -8.30
CA ASN A 182 14.64 -0.29 -9.75
C ASN A 182 13.52 0.64 -10.21
N ARG A 183 13.76 1.39 -11.30
CA ARG A 183 12.70 2.11 -11.98
C ARG A 183 11.84 1.14 -12.81
N VAL A 184 10.55 1.25 -12.64
CA VAL A 184 9.56 0.46 -13.38
C VAL A 184 8.99 1.29 -14.53
N TYR A 185 9.16 0.81 -15.76
CA TYR A 185 8.62 1.48 -16.93
C TYR A 185 7.20 0.95 -17.19
N LEU A 186 6.25 1.85 -17.31
CA LEU A 186 4.84 1.56 -17.53
C LEU A 186 4.39 2.10 -18.88
N THR A 187 3.23 1.62 -19.33
CA THR A 187 2.53 2.19 -20.49
C THR A 187 1.94 3.55 -20.08
N GLY A 188 2.54 4.61 -20.60
CA GLY A 188 2.18 5.98 -20.27
C GLY A 188 2.85 6.51 -18.97
N ASN A 189 2.67 7.78 -18.75
CA ASN A 189 3.26 8.51 -17.60
C ASN A 189 2.23 9.25 -16.74
N ARG A 190 0.97 9.23 -17.13
CA ARG A 190 -0.16 9.75 -16.36
C ARG A 190 -0.82 8.60 -15.61
N ILE A 191 -0.25 8.26 -14.48
CA ILE A 191 -0.69 7.13 -13.65
C ILE A 191 -1.65 7.67 -12.58
N GLY A 192 -2.77 6.98 -12.40
CA GLY A 192 -3.70 7.25 -11.32
C GLY A 192 -3.29 6.54 -10.02
N ARG A 193 -4.08 5.60 -9.59
CA ARG A 193 -3.78 4.79 -8.41
C ARG A 193 -2.90 3.61 -8.75
N ILE A 194 -2.15 3.14 -7.77
CA ILE A 194 -1.40 1.91 -7.83
C ILE A 194 -1.87 0.93 -6.74
N GLY A 195 -1.74 -0.36 -7.02
CA GLY A 195 -1.98 -1.44 -6.08
C GLY A 195 -1.05 -2.60 -6.38
N VAL A 196 -0.87 -3.52 -5.46
CA VAL A 196 -0.07 -4.72 -5.66
C VAL A 196 -0.85 -5.94 -5.19
N LEU A 197 -0.71 -7.06 -5.88
CA LEU A 197 -1.29 -8.32 -5.42
C LEU A 197 -0.55 -8.81 -4.18
N TYR A 198 -1.29 -9.35 -3.22
CA TYR A 198 -0.73 -9.74 -1.93
C TYR A 198 0.33 -10.85 -2.04
N ASP A 199 0.05 -11.87 -2.84
CA ASP A 199 0.88 -13.09 -2.97
C ASP A 199 1.74 -13.12 -4.25
N GLN A 200 1.72 -12.07 -5.04
CA GLN A 200 2.44 -11.98 -6.30
C GLN A 200 3.09 -10.62 -6.47
N ASP A 201 4.29 -10.61 -7.04
CA ASP A 201 4.95 -9.39 -7.46
C ASP A 201 4.29 -8.87 -8.76
N SER A 202 3.07 -8.32 -8.61
CA SER A 202 2.27 -7.85 -9.72
C SER A 202 1.64 -6.51 -9.37
N LEU A 203 2.11 -5.46 -10.04
CA LEU A 203 1.61 -4.10 -9.93
C LEU A 203 0.32 -3.95 -10.74
N ILE A 204 -0.72 -3.45 -10.10
CA ILE A 204 -1.97 -3.02 -10.75
C ILE A 204 -1.95 -1.50 -10.79
N TYR A 205 -2.26 -0.90 -11.94
CA TYR A 205 -2.29 0.56 -12.07
C TYR A 205 -3.29 1.00 -13.14
N ASP A 206 -3.81 2.21 -13.03
CA ASP A 206 -4.63 2.83 -14.06
C ASP A 206 -3.86 3.92 -14.82
N ASN A 207 -4.00 3.91 -16.15
CA ASN A 207 -3.52 4.96 -17.03
C ASN A 207 -4.63 6.01 -17.23
N LEU A 208 -4.41 7.20 -16.70
CA LEU A 208 -5.40 8.28 -16.73
C LEU A 208 -5.71 8.79 -18.14
N ALA A 209 -4.72 8.75 -19.03
CA ALA A 209 -4.89 9.24 -20.40
C ALA A 209 -5.80 8.31 -21.21
N GLU A 210 -5.66 7.02 -21.02
CA GLU A 210 -6.40 5.99 -21.76
C GLU A 210 -7.71 5.58 -21.05
N GLY A 211 -7.75 5.69 -19.73
CA GLY A 211 -8.85 5.16 -18.91
C GLY A 211 -8.84 3.64 -18.86
N ILE A 212 -7.67 3.04 -18.78
CA ILE A 212 -7.45 1.60 -18.82
C ILE A 212 -6.69 1.17 -17.57
N VAL A 213 -7.06 0.01 -17.03
CA VAL A 213 -6.34 -0.61 -15.89
C VAL A 213 -5.48 -1.75 -16.41
N TYR A 214 -4.25 -1.77 -15.95
CA TYR A 214 -3.21 -2.70 -16.33
C TYR A 214 -2.74 -3.55 -15.15
N VAL A 215 -2.23 -4.72 -15.44
CA VAL A 215 -1.31 -5.46 -14.57
C VAL A 215 0.07 -5.49 -15.22
N ARG A 216 1.11 -5.28 -14.40
CA ARG A 216 2.51 -5.49 -14.76
C ARG A 216 3.14 -6.43 -13.75
N ASN A 217 3.64 -7.56 -14.22
CA ASN A 217 4.27 -8.59 -13.41
C ASN A 217 5.74 -8.25 -13.12
N GLY A 218 6.32 -8.89 -12.10
CA GLY A 218 7.72 -8.71 -11.72
C GLY A 218 8.72 -9.05 -12.82
N ASP A 219 8.38 -9.97 -13.73
CA ASP A 219 9.17 -10.31 -14.92
C ASP A 219 9.14 -9.24 -16.03
N GLY A 220 8.35 -8.19 -15.85
CA GLY A 220 8.19 -7.09 -16.79
C GLY A 220 7.06 -7.28 -17.80
N SER A 221 6.44 -8.44 -17.89
CA SER A 221 5.27 -8.65 -18.73
C SER A 221 4.08 -7.82 -18.24
N TRP A 222 3.24 -7.37 -19.16
CA TRP A 222 2.07 -6.56 -18.82
C TRP A 222 0.87 -6.90 -19.72
N ARG A 223 -0.33 -6.62 -19.24
CA ARG A 223 -1.56 -6.74 -20.00
C ARG A 223 -2.66 -5.84 -19.46
N VAL A 224 -3.62 -5.54 -20.30
CA VAL A 224 -4.88 -4.89 -19.93
C VAL A 224 -5.72 -5.87 -19.12
N ILE A 225 -6.33 -5.37 -18.04
CA ILE A 225 -7.26 -6.15 -17.21
C ILE A 225 -8.66 -5.54 -17.12
N SER A 226 -8.80 -4.24 -17.42
CA SER A 226 -10.13 -3.63 -17.51
C SER A 226 -10.92 -4.17 -18.70
N PRO A 227 -12.25 -4.32 -18.59
CA PRO A 227 -13.11 -4.73 -19.69
C PRO A 227 -13.03 -3.75 -20.87
N TYR A 228 -13.27 -4.26 -22.05
CA TYR A 228 -13.30 -3.44 -23.29
C TYR A 228 -14.58 -2.59 -23.37
N GLY A 229 -14.52 -1.47 -24.08
CA GLY A 229 -15.68 -0.65 -24.45
C GLY A 229 -16.08 0.44 -23.45
N ALA A 230 -15.36 0.60 -22.35
CA ALA A 230 -15.58 1.68 -21.39
C ALA A 230 -14.26 2.16 -20.77
N LYS A 231 -14.29 3.29 -20.06
CA LYS A 231 -13.15 3.79 -19.27
C LYS A 231 -13.25 3.31 -17.84
N TYR A 232 -12.11 2.94 -17.30
CA TYR A 232 -11.98 2.42 -15.94
C TYR A 232 -10.86 3.10 -15.17
N ARG A 233 -11.04 3.18 -13.86
CA ARG A 233 -10.06 3.67 -12.90
C ARG A 233 -9.85 2.63 -11.81
N LEU A 234 -8.64 2.48 -11.33
CA LEU A 234 -8.37 1.61 -10.20
C LEU A 234 -8.95 2.22 -8.92
N VAL A 235 -9.74 1.44 -8.17
CA VAL A 235 -10.19 1.79 -6.82
C VAL A 235 -9.21 1.25 -5.78
N GLY A 236 -8.77 0.01 -5.94
CA GLY A 236 -7.77 -0.62 -5.07
C GLY A 236 -7.64 -2.12 -5.28
N VAL A 237 -6.76 -2.73 -4.48
CA VAL A 237 -6.53 -4.18 -4.43
C VAL A 237 -6.58 -4.59 -2.96
N ASP A 238 -7.37 -5.61 -2.62
CA ASP A 238 -7.46 -6.11 -1.24
C ASP A 238 -6.47 -7.24 -0.95
N GLY A 239 -6.31 -7.59 0.33
CA GLY A 239 -5.42 -8.68 0.78
C GLY A 239 -5.82 -10.09 0.32
N LYS A 240 -6.96 -10.25 -0.35
CA LYS A 240 -7.42 -11.49 -0.99
C LYS A 240 -7.19 -11.49 -2.50
N ASN A 241 -6.43 -10.53 -3.02
CA ASN A 241 -6.18 -10.30 -4.44
C ASN A 241 -7.44 -9.96 -5.26
N ASN A 242 -8.49 -9.44 -4.62
CA ASN A 242 -9.57 -8.85 -5.38
C ASN A 242 -9.14 -7.45 -5.83
N ILE A 243 -9.37 -7.17 -7.10
CA ILE A 243 -9.11 -5.89 -7.75
C ILE A 243 -10.45 -5.19 -7.92
N TYR A 244 -10.52 -3.95 -7.48
CA TYR A 244 -11.71 -3.11 -7.60
C TYR A 244 -11.45 -2.03 -8.63
N MET A 245 -12.33 -1.92 -9.63
CA MET A 245 -12.24 -0.94 -10.71
C MET A 245 -13.55 -0.18 -10.83
N ALA A 246 -13.49 1.13 -10.89
CA ALA A 246 -14.66 1.96 -11.17
C ALA A 246 -14.81 2.18 -12.68
N LYS A 247 -15.98 1.90 -13.23
CA LYS A 247 -16.38 2.39 -14.53
C LYS A 247 -16.68 3.87 -14.42
N VAL A 248 -16.06 4.68 -15.28
CA VAL A 248 -16.23 6.14 -15.24
C VAL A 248 -16.92 6.67 -16.48
N ASN A 249 -17.71 7.73 -16.31
CA ASN A 249 -18.38 8.46 -17.39
C ASN A 249 -17.44 9.42 -18.13
N ALA A 250 -17.99 10.19 -19.07
CA ALA A 250 -17.23 11.16 -19.86
C ALA A 250 -16.58 12.28 -19.01
N GLN A 251 -17.15 12.59 -17.84
CA GLN A 251 -16.65 13.58 -16.89
C GLN A 251 -15.60 12.99 -15.95
N GLY A 252 -15.30 11.69 -16.03
CA GLY A 252 -14.34 10.99 -15.17
C GLY A 252 -14.92 10.60 -13.80
N LEU A 253 -16.23 10.73 -13.60
CA LEU A 253 -16.92 10.32 -12.38
C LEU A 253 -17.30 8.84 -12.46
N ALA A 254 -17.13 8.14 -11.37
CA ALA A 254 -17.47 6.72 -11.25
C ALA A 254 -19.00 6.53 -11.18
N GLU A 255 -19.52 5.59 -11.96
CA GLU A 255 -20.94 5.20 -12.00
C GLU A 255 -21.18 3.82 -11.37
N SER A 256 -20.18 2.95 -11.44
CA SER A 256 -20.26 1.60 -10.87
C SER A 256 -18.86 1.09 -10.51
N VAL A 257 -18.80 0.10 -9.63
CA VAL A 257 -17.58 -0.58 -9.25
C VAL A 257 -17.67 -2.03 -9.66
N LEU A 258 -16.63 -2.52 -10.33
CA LEU A 258 -16.41 -3.93 -10.63
C LEU A 258 -15.43 -4.50 -9.61
N LYS A 259 -15.61 -5.77 -9.27
CA LYS A 259 -14.72 -6.57 -8.45
C LYS A 259 -14.33 -7.84 -9.16
N GLY A 260 -13.09 -8.26 -9.05
CA GLY A 260 -12.66 -9.51 -9.67
C GLY A 260 -11.23 -9.88 -9.34
N LYS A 261 -10.76 -10.94 -9.99
CA LYS A 261 -9.39 -11.45 -9.89
C LYS A 261 -8.83 -11.72 -11.30
N LEU A 262 -7.51 -11.63 -11.45
CA LEU A 262 -6.84 -11.73 -12.75
C LEU A 262 -7.20 -12.97 -13.57
N LYS A 263 -7.45 -14.12 -12.92
CA LYS A 263 -7.73 -15.40 -13.59
C LYS A 263 -9.22 -15.74 -13.68
N VAL A 264 -10.06 -15.03 -12.92
CA VAL A 264 -11.49 -15.32 -12.79
C VAL A 264 -12.32 -14.35 -13.65
N GLY A 265 -11.84 -13.12 -13.80
CA GLY A 265 -12.56 -12.04 -14.46
C GLY A 265 -13.17 -11.05 -13.47
N PHE A 266 -13.98 -10.14 -13.99
CA PHE A 266 -14.57 -9.03 -13.23
C PHE A 266 -16.08 -9.03 -13.39
N GLU A 267 -16.78 -8.82 -12.28
CA GLU A 267 -18.23 -8.72 -12.20
C GLU A 267 -18.64 -7.40 -11.53
N LEU A 268 -19.88 -7.01 -11.70
CA LEU A 268 -20.43 -5.82 -11.07
C LEU A 268 -20.53 -6.05 -9.55
N ASP A 269 -19.80 -5.27 -8.78
CA ASP A 269 -19.87 -5.28 -7.32
C ASP A 269 -21.00 -4.37 -6.82
N ARG A 270 -21.05 -3.13 -7.33
CA ARG A 270 -22.10 -2.18 -6.99
C ARG A 270 -22.28 -1.08 -8.05
N THR A 271 -23.50 -0.55 -8.13
CA THR A 271 -23.83 0.67 -8.88
C THR A 271 -23.92 1.83 -7.90
N LEU A 272 -23.39 2.97 -8.26
CA LEU A 272 -23.43 4.17 -7.44
C LEU A 272 -24.73 4.93 -7.71
N THR A 273 -25.41 5.38 -6.65
CA THR A 273 -26.66 6.18 -6.78
C THR A 273 -26.41 7.53 -7.42
N THR A 274 -25.24 8.10 -7.19
CA THR A 274 -24.76 9.34 -7.81
C THR A 274 -23.35 9.15 -8.34
N PRO A 275 -23.04 9.66 -9.55
CA PRO A 275 -21.69 9.64 -10.06
C PRO A 275 -20.73 10.33 -9.08
N THR A 276 -19.68 9.60 -8.67
CA THR A 276 -18.80 9.99 -7.56
C THR A 276 -17.37 10.13 -8.07
N ASP A 277 -16.65 11.13 -7.58
CA ASP A 277 -15.24 11.28 -7.87
C ASP A 277 -14.48 10.06 -7.30
N ILE A 278 -13.58 9.50 -8.11
CA ILE A 278 -12.78 8.31 -7.77
C ILE A 278 -11.99 8.50 -6.46
N ARG A 279 -11.64 9.74 -6.11
CA ARG A 279 -10.92 10.07 -4.87
C ARG A 279 -11.67 9.66 -3.61
N TYR A 280 -12.99 9.71 -3.64
CA TYR A 280 -13.85 9.37 -2.52
C TYR A 280 -14.31 7.90 -2.52
N LEU A 281 -13.94 7.12 -3.54
CA LEU A 281 -14.27 5.70 -3.58
C LEU A 281 -13.27 4.89 -2.79
N THR A 282 -13.82 4.06 -1.91
CA THR A 282 -13.08 3.02 -1.18
C THR A 282 -13.56 1.65 -1.60
N MET A 283 -12.79 0.60 -1.29
CA MET A 283 -13.19 -0.78 -1.58
C MET A 283 -14.42 -1.19 -0.76
N ASP A 284 -14.58 -0.62 0.46
CA ASP A 284 -15.65 -0.92 1.41
C ASP A 284 -16.73 0.15 1.47
N SER A 285 -16.80 1.10 0.53
CA SER A 285 -17.88 2.09 0.57
C SER A 285 -19.22 1.39 0.37
N ALA A 286 -19.72 0.81 1.46
CA ALA A 286 -21.14 0.57 1.61
C ALA A 286 -21.85 1.91 1.38
N GLU A 287 -22.97 1.88 0.64
CA GLU A 287 -23.85 3.01 0.41
C GLU A 287 -23.90 3.91 1.64
N THR A 288 -23.60 5.19 1.43
CA THR A 288 -23.90 6.18 2.45
C THR A 288 -25.40 6.12 2.67
N LYS A 289 -25.84 5.39 3.68
CA LYS A 289 -27.23 5.46 4.14
C LYS A 289 -27.47 6.93 4.46
N LYS A 290 -28.42 7.51 3.72
CA LYS A 290 -28.97 8.82 3.99
C LYS A 290 -29.52 8.89 5.42
#